data_3e896b71d0cb377415a93a9081b7c833
#
_entry.id   3e896b71d0cb377415a93a9081b7c833
#
_cell.length_a   1.000
_cell.length_b   1.000
_cell.length_c   1.000
_cell.angle_alpha   90.00
_cell.angle_beta   90.00
_cell.angle_gamma   90.00
#
_symmetry.space_group_name_H-M   'P 1'
#
loop_
_entity.id
_entity.type
_entity.pdbx_description
1 polymer ?
#
loop_
_entity_poly.entity_id
_entity_poly.type
_entity_poly.pdbx_seq_one_letter_code
_entity_poly.pdbx_strand_id
1 'polypeptide(L)'
;HAGYQVSEEYYINDHGVQMDVFGNSVSVRYMQLLGHDVEMPEKCYGGGYVKDIAQGIIDRDGNKWESVSDQERMEAFREIAYQEMLDLARDTLTGFGTTFDTWFSERSLYETDESGTSPVSRSLKIMDEKGYLYDKDGATWFRSTDFGDDKDRVLLKENGEYTYFMSDVAYHYDKMQRGFDHLIDLWGADHHGYIRRCEAMLAAWGYPGALEVVLGQLVNLFRDGEAVRMSKRTGEMVTFAELIEEVGVDATRFLMLSRSSDQPIDFDIEVAKKKDNSNPVYYVQYAHARICSVLRKAAGEGAESLSADELAAKVIPADVDLSVLAHESEIALMRKMDDFAELVALAARDRAPFRLTHYAQELAGLFHQFYTNCHIIGEDPAIQNGRLALADATRTVLALTLNLIGVSAPERM
;
A
#
# COMPACT_ATOMS: atom_id res chain seq x y z
N HIS A 1 8.56 -1.50 13.24
CA HIS A 1 9.40 -2.66 13.63
C HIS A 1 10.86 -2.27 13.84
N ALA A 2 11.41 -1.32 13.09
CA ALA A 2 12.78 -0.80 13.27
C ALA A 2 12.90 0.31 14.32
N GLY A 3 11.87 0.58 15.12
CA GLY A 3 11.88 1.54 16.23
C GLY A 3 11.42 2.96 15.86
N TYR A 4 10.98 3.21 14.64
CA TYR A 4 10.39 4.49 14.23
C TYR A 4 8.94 4.60 14.71
N GLN A 5 8.51 5.82 15.04
CA GLN A 5 7.10 6.15 15.18
C GLN A 5 6.57 6.55 13.81
N VAL A 6 5.66 5.77 13.28
CA VAL A 6 5.10 5.95 11.93
C VAL A 6 3.61 6.21 12.03
N SER A 7 3.11 7.17 11.27
CA SER A 7 1.68 7.36 11.02
C SER A 7 1.44 7.25 9.50
N GLU A 8 0.42 6.50 9.14
CA GLU A 8 0.04 6.25 7.75
C GLU A 8 -1.19 7.06 7.41
N GLU A 9 -1.11 7.82 6.29
CA GLU A 9 -2.17 8.72 5.87
C GLU A 9 -2.54 8.48 4.40
N TYR A 10 -3.84 8.36 4.15
CA TYR A 10 -4.41 8.32 2.81
C TYR A 10 -4.97 9.69 2.45
N TYR A 11 -4.46 10.29 1.37
CA TYR A 11 -4.97 11.56 0.84
C TYR A 11 -6.16 11.30 -0.08
N ILE A 12 -7.32 11.84 0.29
CA ILE A 12 -8.54 11.71 -0.49
C ILE A 12 -8.66 12.95 -1.40
N ASN A 13 -8.57 12.73 -2.71
CA ASN A 13 -8.76 13.78 -3.72
C ASN A 13 -10.26 14.00 -3.96
N ASP A 14 -10.93 14.64 -3.02
CA ASP A 14 -12.38 14.86 -2.98
C ASP A 14 -12.79 16.32 -3.25
N HIS A 15 -11.90 17.11 -3.82
CA HIS A 15 -12.12 18.51 -4.19
C HIS A 15 -11.96 18.75 -5.70
N GLY A 16 -12.68 19.76 -6.22
CA GLY A 16 -12.52 20.25 -7.59
C GLY A 16 -13.46 19.61 -8.61
N VAL A 17 -13.27 19.98 -9.87
CA VAL A 17 -14.16 19.70 -11.02
C VAL A 17 -14.39 18.19 -11.26
N GLN A 18 -13.43 17.36 -10.89
CA GLN A 18 -13.54 15.90 -11.06
C GLN A 18 -14.70 15.31 -10.25
N MET A 19 -14.97 15.86 -9.08
CA MET A 19 -16.09 15.45 -8.23
C MET A 19 -17.44 15.78 -8.87
N ASP A 20 -17.55 16.95 -9.50
CA ASP A 20 -18.77 17.35 -10.22
C ASP A 20 -18.99 16.47 -11.46
N VAL A 21 -17.92 16.16 -12.20
CA VAL A 21 -17.97 15.23 -13.33
C VAL A 21 -18.43 13.84 -12.87
N PHE A 22 -17.98 13.39 -11.71
CA PHE A 22 -18.40 12.11 -11.15
C PHE A 22 -19.89 12.11 -10.75
N GLY A 23 -20.33 13.11 -10.00
CA GLY A 23 -21.74 13.27 -9.64
C GLY A 23 -22.67 13.37 -10.88
N ASN A 24 -22.22 14.10 -11.92
CA ASN A 24 -22.95 14.18 -13.18
C ASN A 24 -23.00 12.83 -13.90
N SER A 25 -21.92 12.04 -13.89
CA SER A 25 -21.88 10.71 -14.49
C SER A 25 -22.94 9.77 -13.87
N VAL A 26 -23.03 9.78 -12.54
CA VAL A 26 -24.05 9.00 -11.80
C VAL A 26 -25.45 9.52 -12.09
N SER A 27 -25.65 10.85 -12.15
CA SER A 27 -26.92 11.48 -12.48
C SER A 27 -27.44 11.06 -13.86
N VAL A 28 -26.58 11.06 -14.87
CA VAL A 28 -26.92 10.62 -16.23
C VAL A 28 -27.28 9.14 -16.25
N ARG A 29 -26.51 8.27 -15.58
CA ARG A 29 -26.81 6.83 -15.48
C ARG A 29 -28.13 6.53 -14.77
N TYR A 30 -28.42 7.26 -13.71
CA TYR A 30 -29.70 7.17 -12.99
C TYR A 30 -30.88 7.48 -13.92
N MET A 31 -30.82 8.59 -14.69
CA MET A 31 -31.87 8.95 -15.64
C MET A 31 -32.02 7.93 -16.76
N GLN A 32 -30.91 7.41 -17.29
CA GLN A 32 -30.93 6.33 -18.31
C GLN A 32 -31.59 5.04 -17.77
N LEU A 33 -31.32 4.65 -16.52
CA LEU A 33 -31.92 3.48 -15.89
C LEU A 33 -33.42 3.64 -15.65
N LEU A 34 -33.90 4.87 -15.45
CA LEU A 34 -35.35 5.18 -15.38
C LEU A 34 -36.02 5.27 -16.76
N GLY A 35 -35.26 5.08 -17.84
CA GLY A 35 -35.80 5.03 -19.21
C GLY A 35 -35.79 6.37 -19.96
N HIS A 36 -35.09 7.39 -19.42
CA HIS A 36 -34.91 8.66 -20.12
C HIS A 36 -33.81 8.54 -21.19
N ASP A 37 -34.05 9.16 -22.35
CA ASP A 37 -33.06 9.25 -23.43
C ASP A 37 -32.09 10.43 -23.16
N VAL A 38 -31.09 10.17 -22.32
CA VAL A 38 -30.06 11.16 -21.95
C VAL A 38 -28.70 10.67 -22.44
N GLU A 39 -28.01 11.48 -23.21
CA GLU A 39 -26.68 11.16 -23.72
C GLU A 39 -25.62 11.36 -22.61
N MET A 40 -24.67 10.42 -22.53
CA MET A 40 -23.53 10.54 -21.62
C MET A 40 -22.51 11.53 -22.16
N PRO A 41 -22.22 12.66 -21.48
CA PRO A 41 -21.22 13.59 -21.91
C PRO A 41 -19.83 12.96 -22.04
N GLU A 42 -19.03 13.41 -23.02
CA GLU A 42 -17.72 12.83 -23.34
C GLU A 42 -16.75 12.81 -22.15
N LYS A 43 -16.85 13.79 -21.26
CA LYS A 43 -15.99 13.90 -20.06
C LYS A 43 -16.45 13.04 -18.89
N CYS A 44 -17.64 12.45 -18.96
CA CYS A 44 -18.21 11.63 -17.88
C CYS A 44 -17.57 10.22 -17.81
N TYR A 45 -17.62 9.65 -16.63
CA TYR A 45 -17.16 8.30 -16.40
C TYR A 45 -18.17 7.26 -16.93
N GLY A 46 -17.71 6.39 -17.83
CA GLY A 46 -18.55 5.38 -18.49
C GLY A 46 -18.52 3.98 -17.83
N GLY A 47 -17.71 3.79 -16.81
CA GLY A 47 -17.48 2.47 -16.19
C GLY A 47 -18.74 1.82 -15.60
N GLY A 48 -18.74 0.48 -15.49
CA GLY A 48 -19.85 -0.29 -14.94
C GLY A 48 -20.22 0.12 -13.51
N TYR A 49 -19.23 0.41 -12.69
CA TYR A 49 -19.40 0.86 -11.30
C TYR A 49 -20.29 2.12 -11.16
N VAL A 50 -20.24 3.03 -12.15
CA VAL A 50 -21.12 4.23 -12.15
C VAL A 50 -22.58 3.84 -12.31
N LYS A 51 -22.83 2.79 -13.12
CA LYS A 51 -24.18 2.24 -13.29
C LYS A 51 -24.65 1.52 -12.01
N ASP A 52 -23.74 0.81 -11.35
CA ASP A 52 -24.06 0.08 -10.11
C ASP A 52 -24.41 1.06 -8.98
N ILE A 53 -23.66 2.16 -8.84
CA ILE A 53 -24.00 3.25 -7.90
C ILE A 53 -25.37 3.84 -8.23
N ALA A 54 -25.63 4.15 -9.49
CA ALA A 54 -26.92 4.70 -9.91
C ALA A 54 -28.09 3.72 -9.64
N GLN A 55 -27.87 2.41 -9.84
CA GLN A 55 -28.84 1.38 -9.51
C GLN A 55 -29.08 1.30 -7.99
N GLY A 56 -28.02 1.37 -7.18
CA GLY A 56 -28.12 1.41 -5.72
C GLY A 56 -28.95 2.59 -5.23
N ILE A 57 -28.82 3.76 -5.87
CA ILE A 57 -29.66 4.92 -5.57
C ILE A 57 -31.13 4.67 -5.93
N ILE A 58 -31.41 4.02 -7.08
CA ILE A 58 -32.78 3.64 -7.46
C ILE A 58 -33.36 2.64 -6.46
N ASP A 59 -32.60 1.63 -6.06
CA ASP A 59 -33.05 0.61 -5.13
C ASP A 59 -33.39 1.18 -3.74
N ARG A 60 -32.66 2.20 -3.30
CA ARG A 60 -32.87 2.88 -2.02
C ARG A 60 -33.97 3.94 -2.07
N ASP A 61 -33.94 4.82 -3.08
CA ASP A 61 -34.72 6.06 -3.14
C ASP A 61 -35.82 6.02 -4.21
N GLY A 62 -35.90 4.98 -5.07
CA GLY A 62 -36.81 4.89 -6.20
C GLY A 62 -36.55 5.99 -7.22
N ASN A 63 -37.65 6.59 -7.68
CA ASN A 63 -37.60 7.72 -8.64
C ASN A 63 -37.64 9.11 -7.96
N LYS A 64 -37.32 9.21 -6.68
CA LYS A 64 -37.34 10.46 -5.91
C LYS A 64 -36.58 11.60 -6.59
N TRP A 65 -35.46 11.28 -7.21
CA TRP A 65 -34.55 12.24 -7.82
C TRP A 65 -34.86 12.58 -9.29
N GLU A 66 -35.92 11.98 -9.86
CA GLU A 66 -36.32 12.20 -11.24
C GLU A 66 -36.86 13.63 -11.49
N SER A 67 -37.57 14.18 -10.50
CA SER A 67 -38.26 15.47 -10.61
C SER A 67 -37.46 16.68 -10.08
N VAL A 68 -36.29 16.46 -9.49
CA VAL A 68 -35.41 17.56 -9.03
C VAL A 68 -34.59 18.14 -10.19
N SER A 69 -34.02 19.31 -9.99
CA SER A 69 -33.13 19.91 -11.01
C SER A 69 -31.88 19.06 -11.24
N ASP A 70 -31.29 19.14 -12.43
CA ASP A 70 -30.05 18.43 -12.78
C ASP A 70 -28.91 18.82 -11.82
N GLN A 71 -28.84 20.08 -11.43
CA GLN A 71 -27.82 20.56 -10.48
C GLN A 71 -28.00 19.94 -9.10
N GLU A 72 -29.21 19.95 -8.55
CA GLU A 72 -29.51 19.37 -7.24
C GLU A 72 -29.25 17.86 -7.22
N ARG A 73 -29.64 17.18 -8.30
CA ARG A 73 -29.39 15.74 -8.46
C ARG A 73 -27.92 15.44 -8.54
N MET A 74 -27.17 16.20 -9.34
CA MET A 74 -25.71 16.06 -9.49
C MET A 74 -25.00 16.26 -8.17
N GLU A 75 -25.35 17.31 -7.40
CA GLU A 75 -24.74 17.59 -6.09
C GLU A 75 -25.04 16.48 -5.08
N ALA A 76 -26.28 16.00 -5.00
CA ALA A 76 -26.65 14.91 -4.12
C ALA A 76 -25.92 13.61 -4.49
N PHE A 77 -25.86 13.29 -5.77
CA PHE A 77 -25.23 12.05 -6.25
C PHE A 77 -23.71 12.11 -6.17
N ARG A 78 -23.10 13.29 -6.27
CA ARG A 78 -21.70 13.48 -5.97
C ARG A 78 -21.35 13.01 -4.56
N GLU A 79 -22.11 13.42 -3.57
CA GLU A 79 -21.84 13.03 -2.17
C GLU A 79 -22.12 11.56 -1.91
N ILE A 80 -23.22 11.01 -2.47
CA ILE A 80 -23.54 9.60 -2.34
C ILE A 80 -22.45 8.74 -2.97
N ALA A 81 -22.11 9.03 -4.22
CA ALA A 81 -21.09 8.28 -4.96
C ALA A 81 -19.69 8.40 -4.32
N TYR A 82 -19.37 9.58 -3.80
CA TYR A 82 -18.13 9.79 -3.05
C TYR A 82 -18.05 8.85 -1.85
N GLN A 83 -19.11 8.81 -1.03
CA GLN A 83 -19.13 7.98 0.16
C GLN A 83 -19.02 6.48 -0.19
N GLU A 84 -19.80 6.01 -1.18
CA GLU A 84 -19.76 4.62 -1.63
C GLU A 84 -18.37 4.22 -2.14
N MET A 85 -17.72 5.07 -2.93
CA MET A 85 -16.38 4.80 -3.45
C MET A 85 -15.31 4.85 -2.35
N LEU A 86 -15.46 5.74 -1.37
CA LEU A 86 -14.56 5.82 -0.23
C LEU A 86 -14.65 4.57 0.65
N ASP A 87 -15.88 4.10 0.92
CA ASP A 87 -16.12 2.89 1.69
C ASP A 87 -15.58 1.66 0.95
N LEU A 88 -15.81 1.56 -0.37
CA LEU A 88 -15.23 0.50 -1.20
C LEU A 88 -13.69 0.50 -1.15
N ALA A 89 -13.06 1.68 -1.24
CA ALA A 89 -11.61 1.81 -1.15
C ALA A 89 -11.09 1.36 0.22
N ARG A 90 -11.76 1.76 1.30
CA ARG A 90 -11.42 1.36 2.68
C ARG A 90 -11.53 -0.14 2.88
N ASP A 91 -12.63 -0.73 2.45
CA ASP A 91 -12.89 -2.16 2.57
C ASP A 91 -11.86 -2.97 1.78
N THR A 92 -11.58 -2.56 0.55
CA THR A 92 -10.58 -3.23 -0.30
C THR A 92 -9.18 -3.16 0.31
N LEU A 93 -8.74 -1.99 0.77
CA LEU A 93 -7.42 -1.80 1.37
C LEU A 93 -7.30 -2.52 2.71
N THR A 94 -8.34 -2.46 3.54
CA THR A 94 -8.40 -3.21 4.81
C THR A 94 -8.36 -4.72 4.57
N GLY A 95 -9.13 -5.22 3.61
CA GLY A 95 -9.10 -6.62 3.19
C GLY A 95 -7.73 -7.06 2.65
N PHE A 96 -7.00 -6.16 2.05
CA PHE A 96 -5.62 -6.37 1.60
C PHE A 96 -4.59 -6.28 2.74
N GLY A 97 -5.00 -5.92 3.97
CA GLY A 97 -4.11 -5.72 5.11
C GLY A 97 -3.32 -4.40 5.05
N THR A 98 -3.88 -3.39 4.37
CA THR A 98 -3.35 -2.01 4.34
C THR A 98 -4.33 -1.09 5.04
N THR A 99 -3.91 -0.53 6.16
CA THR A 99 -4.72 0.36 6.99
C THR A 99 -4.06 1.72 7.12
N PHE A 100 -4.84 2.76 7.39
CA PHE A 100 -4.35 4.11 7.56
C PHE A 100 -4.85 4.69 8.89
N ASP A 101 -3.98 5.40 9.59
CA ASP A 101 -4.33 6.12 10.83
C ASP A 101 -5.22 7.33 10.52
N THR A 102 -4.99 7.96 9.37
CA THR A 102 -5.72 9.16 8.92
C THR A 102 -6.18 9.01 7.48
N TRP A 103 -7.44 9.34 7.24
CA TRP A 103 -8.01 9.54 5.91
C TRP A 103 -8.22 11.03 5.72
N PHE A 104 -7.23 11.68 5.08
CA PHE A 104 -7.20 13.13 4.94
C PHE A 104 -8.01 13.58 3.73
N SER A 105 -9.05 14.39 3.96
CA SER A 105 -9.89 14.98 2.91
C SER A 105 -9.29 16.28 2.40
N GLU A 106 -9.07 16.40 1.07
CA GLU A 106 -8.60 17.64 0.46
C GLU A 106 -9.58 18.79 0.70
N ARG A 107 -10.88 18.53 0.79
CA ARG A 107 -11.91 19.55 1.09
C ARG A 107 -11.61 20.30 2.38
N SER A 108 -11.06 19.63 3.39
CA SER A 108 -10.72 20.24 4.68
C SER A 108 -9.72 21.39 4.55
N LEU A 109 -8.90 21.40 3.50
CA LEU A 109 -7.98 22.50 3.20
C LEU A 109 -8.67 23.78 2.79
N TYR A 110 -9.91 23.69 2.30
CA TYR A 110 -10.72 24.82 1.80
C TYR A 110 -11.85 25.22 2.75
N GLU A 111 -12.13 24.39 3.75
CA GLU A 111 -13.12 24.71 4.78
C GLU A 111 -12.65 25.87 5.64
N THR A 112 -13.54 26.85 5.84
CA THR A 112 -13.23 28.01 6.66
C THR A 112 -13.64 27.79 8.11
N ASP A 113 -12.76 28.21 9.01
CA ASP A 113 -13.04 28.27 10.45
C ASP A 113 -13.99 29.46 10.79
N GLU A 114 -14.29 29.62 12.08
CA GLU A 114 -15.16 30.71 12.58
C GLU A 114 -14.65 32.12 12.21
N SER A 115 -13.36 32.27 11.93
CA SER A 115 -12.75 33.53 11.48
C SER A 115 -12.88 33.77 9.96
N GLY A 116 -13.43 32.80 9.22
CA GLY A 116 -13.50 32.82 7.76
C GLY A 116 -12.17 32.46 7.07
N THR A 117 -11.25 31.83 7.81
CA THR A 117 -9.91 31.46 7.30
C THR A 117 -9.81 29.95 7.07
N SER A 118 -9.43 29.54 5.85
CA SER A 118 -9.14 28.16 5.54
C SER A 118 -7.64 27.85 5.69
N PRO A 119 -7.23 26.55 5.81
CA PRO A 119 -5.82 26.16 5.78
C PRO A 119 -5.07 26.71 4.55
N VAL A 120 -5.68 26.67 3.36
CA VAL A 120 -5.11 27.21 2.13
C VAL A 120 -4.90 28.74 2.24
N SER A 121 -5.92 29.50 2.65
CA SER A 121 -5.80 30.94 2.78
C SER A 121 -4.81 31.36 3.87
N ARG A 122 -4.75 30.60 4.97
CA ARG A 122 -3.79 30.79 6.07
C ARG A 122 -2.37 30.58 5.60
N SER A 123 -2.11 29.49 4.88
CA SER A 123 -0.78 29.17 4.33
C SER A 123 -0.32 30.26 3.35
N LEU A 124 -1.20 30.69 2.47
CA LEU A 124 -0.90 31.80 1.53
C LEU A 124 -0.52 33.08 2.27
N LYS A 125 -1.30 33.46 3.28
CA LYS A 125 -1.04 34.65 4.12
C LYS A 125 0.31 34.57 4.82
N ILE A 126 0.65 33.44 5.41
CA ILE A 126 1.95 33.27 6.09
C ILE A 126 3.12 33.39 5.11
N MET A 127 2.98 32.85 3.89
CA MET A 127 4.01 32.98 2.84
C MET A 127 4.17 34.43 2.40
N ASP A 128 3.07 35.18 2.31
CA ASP A 128 3.10 36.61 1.97
C ASP A 128 3.79 37.42 3.08
N GLU A 129 3.42 37.22 4.34
CA GLU A 129 4.05 37.87 5.49
C GLU A 129 5.56 37.61 5.59
N LYS A 130 6.02 36.45 5.10
CA LYS A 130 7.44 36.10 5.01
C LYS A 130 8.14 36.70 3.78
N GLY A 131 7.41 37.36 2.86
CA GLY A 131 7.96 37.95 1.65
C GLY A 131 8.32 36.95 0.55
N TYR A 132 7.77 35.75 0.60
CA TYR A 132 8.02 34.70 -0.37
C TYR A 132 7.15 34.76 -1.61
N LEU A 133 6.18 35.70 -1.62
CA LEU A 133 5.25 35.88 -2.73
C LEU A 133 5.56 37.15 -3.53
N TYR A 134 5.06 37.19 -4.77
CA TYR A 134 5.00 38.37 -5.59
C TYR A 134 3.86 38.24 -6.62
N ASP A 135 3.32 39.41 -7.04
CA ASP A 135 2.29 39.45 -8.07
C ASP A 135 2.92 39.68 -9.44
N LYS A 136 2.45 38.92 -10.43
CA LYS A 136 2.83 39.06 -11.83
C LYS A 136 1.69 38.60 -12.73
N ASP A 137 1.36 39.36 -13.73
CA ASP A 137 0.32 39.08 -14.75
C ASP A 137 -1.04 38.69 -14.09
N GLY A 138 -1.40 39.41 -13.01
CA GLY A 138 -2.65 39.20 -12.27
C GLY A 138 -2.68 37.99 -11.37
N ALA A 139 -1.63 37.16 -11.33
CA ALA A 139 -1.51 35.97 -10.51
C ALA A 139 -0.50 36.17 -9.38
N THR A 140 -0.69 35.44 -8.25
CA THR A 140 0.26 35.42 -7.11
C THR A 140 1.21 34.24 -7.25
N TRP A 141 2.50 34.55 -7.23
CA TRP A 141 3.59 33.62 -7.46
C TRP A 141 4.42 33.40 -6.19
N PHE A 142 4.83 32.17 -5.96
CA PHE A 142 5.82 31.77 -4.96
C PHE A 142 7.22 31.78 -5.56
N ARG A 143 8.18 32.45 -4.89
CA ARG A 143 9.62 32.49 -5.22
C ARG A 143 10.29 31.16 -4.93
N SER A 144 9.81 30.08 -5.51
CA SER A 144 10.32 28.74 -5.22
C SER A 144 11.76 28.53 -5.67
N THR A 145 12.26 29.34 -6.62
CA THR A 145 13.66 29.34 -7.04
C THR A 145 14.62 29.75 -5.94
N ASP A 146 14.19 30.60 -5.00
CA ASP A 146 15.01 31.00 -3.84
C ASP A 146 15.24 29.82 -2.89
N PHE A 147 14.47 28.74 -3.03
CA PHE A 147 14.50 27.54 -2.21
C PHE A 147 14.89 26.27 -2.98
N GLY A 148 15.40 26.39 -4.21
CA GLY A 148 15.97 25.29 -4.98
C GLY A 148 15.09 24.66 -6.06
N ASP A 149 13.90 25.23 -6.34
CA ASP A 149 13.09 24.82 -7.49
C ASP A 149 13.70 25.34 -8.82
N ASP A 150 13.28 24.78 -9.94
CA ASP A 150 13.75 25.16 -11.28
C ASP A 150 13.12 26.44 -11.81
N LYS A 151 11.92 26.79 -11.29
CA LYS A 151 11.17 28.02 -11.63
C LYS A 151 10.18 28.38 -10.55
N ASP A 152 9.79 29.66 -10.48
CA ASP A 152 8.72 30.13 -9.58
C ASP A 152 7.37 29.54 -9.95
N ARG A 153 6.48 29.40 -8.95
CA ARG A 153 5.21 28.70 -9.10
C ARG A 153 4.02 29.61 -8.77
N VAL A 154 2.99 29.52 -9.61
CA VAL A 154 1.71 30.19 -9.34
C VAL A 154 0.99 29.44 -8.22
N LEU A 155 0.54 30.18 -7.20
CA LEU A 155 -0.33 29.69 -6.13
C LEU A 155 -1.78 30.13 -6.31
N LEU A 156 -2.00 31.37 -6.72
CA LEU A 156 -3.32 31.93 -6.99
C LEU A 156 -3.35 32.46 -8.43
N LYS A 157 -4.32 32.03 -9.20
CA LYS A 157 -4.51 32.45 -10.61
C LYS A 157 -5.14 33.81 -10.70
N GLU A 158 -5.09 34.47 -11.89
CA GLU A 158 -5.73 35.74 -12.19
C GLU A 158 -7.25 35.74 -11.90
N ASN A 159 -7.91 34.60 -12.08
CA ASN A 159 -9.35 34.48 -11.82
C ASN A 159 -9.69 34.25 -10.32
N GLY A 160 -8.71 34.34 -9.44
CA GLY A 160 -8.88 34.14 -7.99
C GLY A 160 -8.95 32.66 -7.53
N GLU A 161 -8.77 31.70 -8.44
CA GLU A 161 -8.72 30.29 -8.07
C GLU A 161 -7.32 29.86 -7.62
N TYR A 162 -7.26 29.05 -6.61
CA TYR A 162 -6.02 28.37 -6.19
C TYR A 162 -5.57 27.35 -7.24
N THR A 163 -4.26 27.18 -7.35
CA THR A 163 -3.69 26.07 -8.13
C THR A 163 -3.65 24.78 -7.30
N TYR A 164 -3.53 23.62 -7.95
CA TYR A 164 -3.30 22.35 -7.25
C TYR A 164 -2.06 22.39 -6.34
N PHE A 165 -1.03 23.13 -6.75
CA PHE A 165 0.16 23.27 -5.93
C PHE A 165 -0.11 24.04 -4.63
N MET A 166 -1.11 24.92 -4.57
CA MET A 166 -1.49 25.56 -3.33
C MET A 166 -2.13 24.59 -2.33
N SER A 167 -2.85 23.57 -2.80
CA SER A 167 -3.33 22.47 -1.94
C SER A 167 -2.15 21.72 -1.32
N ASP A 168 -1.13 21.38 -2.13
CA ASP A 168 0.10 20.72 -1.65
C ASP A 168 0.81 21.58 -0.61
N VAL A 169 0.90 22.90 -0.83
CA VAL A 169 1.50 23.85 0.12
C VAL A 169 0.79 23.81 1.47
N ALA A 170 -0.54 23.87 1.48
CA ALA A 170 -1.33 23.86 2.71
C ALA A 170 -1.28 22.50 3.41
N TYR A 171 -1.33 21.42 2.66
CA TYR A 171 -1.32 20.05 3.17
C TYR A 171 0.01 19.70 3.85
N HIS A 172 1.13 20.01 3.21
CA HIS A 172 2.45 19.75 3.81
C HIS A 172 2.71 20.65 5.02
N TYR A 173 2.22 21.90 4.98
CA TYR A 173 2.26 22.75 6.17
C TYR A 173 1.48 22.14 7.33
N ASP A 174 0.29 21.61 7.08
CA ASP A 174 -0.53 20.91 8.09
C ASP A 174 0.21 19.70 8.68
N LYS A 175 0.84 18.85 7.86
CA LYS A 175 1.65 17.73 8.35
C LYS A 175 2.74 18.20 9.32
N MET A 176 3.48 19.25 8.99
CA MET A 176 4.53 19.79 9.85
C MET A 176 3.95 20.38 11.14
N GLN A 177 2.77 21.03 11.11
CA GLN A 177 2.10 21.55 12.30
C GLN A 177 1.58 20.44 13.23
N ARG A 178 1.30 19.27 12.70
CA ARG A 178 0.97 18.07 13.50
C ARG A 178 2.18 17.44 14.19
N GLY A 179 3.39 17.96 13.94
CA GLY A 179 4.60 17.59 14.66
C GLY A 179 5.40 16.45 14.04
N PHE A 180 5.15 16.12 12.77
CA PHE A 180 6.02 15.20 12.03
C PHE A 180 7.33 15.92 11.68
N ASP A 181 8.44 15.22 11.80
CA ASP A 181 9.79 15.70 11.47
C ASP A 181 10.35 15.10 10.17
N HIS A 182 9.71 14.03 9.68
CA HIS A 182 10.04 13.40 8.39
C HIS A 182 8.77 12.97 7.66
N LEU A 183 8.61 13.44 6.43
CA LEU A 183 7.47 13.14 5.57
C LEU A 183 7.93 12.19 4.45
N ILE A 184 7.16 11.13 4.21
CA ILE A 184 7.42 10.19 3.12
C ILE A 184 6.17 10.17 2.24
N ASP A 185 6.29 10.73 1.04
CA ASP A 185 5.21 10.71 0.07
C ASP A 185 5.43 9.59 -0.96
N LEU A 186 4.41 8.77 -1.16
CA LEU A 186 4.41 7.69 -2.16
C LEU A 186 3.66 8.17 -3.40
N TRP A 187 4.38 8.39 -4.49
CA TRP A 187 3.81 8.93 -5.74
C TRP A 187 4.01 8.00 -6.91
N GLY A 188 3.13 8.08 -7.91
CA GLY A 188 3.37 7.50 -9.21
C GLY A 188 4.57 8.16 -9.92
N ALA A 189 5.28 7.41 -10.74
CA ALA A 189 6.47 7.89 -11.45
C ALA A 189 6.23 9.10 -12.36
N ASP A 190 5.01 9.32 -12.82
CA ASP A 190 4.56 10.48 -13.59
C ASP A 190 4.62 11.79 -12.80
N HIS A 191 4.65 11.74 -11.46
CA HIS A 191 4.77 12.92 -10.58
C HIS A 191 6.22 13.35 -10.28
N HIS A 192 7.23 12.70 -10.84
CA HIS A 192 8.65 13.04 -10.61
C HIS A 192 8.95 14.55 -10.73
N GLY A 193 8.35 15.25 -11.70
CA GLY A 193 8.54 16.68 -11.90
C GLY A 193 8.00 17.59 -10.78
N TYR A 194 7.26 17.03 -9.81
CA TYR A 194 6.72 17.76 -8.67
C TYR A 194 7.64 17.81 -7.46
N ILE A 195 8.63 16.91 -7.36
CA ILE A 195 9.47 16.73 -6.17
C ILE A 195 10.15 18.05 -5.77
N ARG A 196 10.88 18.69 -6.68
CA ARG A 196 11.66 19.91 -6.36
C ARG A 196 10.80 21.05 -5.81
N ARG A 197 9.59 21.24 -6.34
CA ARG A 197 8.71 22.31 -5.85
C ARG A 197 8.18 22.03 -4.43
N CYS A 198 7.95 20.75 -4.09
CA CYS A 198 7.54 20.36 -2.74
C CYS A 198 8.70 20.47 -1.75
N GLU A 199 9.91 20.10 -2.16
CA GLU A 199 11.13 20.33 -1.36
C GLU A 199 11.37 21.83 -1.11
N ALA A 200 11.24 22.67 -2.16
CA ALA A 200 11.38 24.12 -2.05
C ALA A 200 10.33 24.74 -1.11
N MET A 201 9.09 24.28 -1.18
CA MET A 201 8.02 24.69 -0.29
C MET A 201 8.33 24.37 1.18
N LEU A 202 8.75 23.14 1.48
CA LEU A 202 9.12 22.76 2.86
C LEU A 202 10.35 23.52 3.34
N ALA A 203 11.34 23.80 2.49
CA ALA A 203 12.46 24.65 2.82
C ALA A 203 12.02 26.09 3.17
N ALA A 204 11.04 26.66 2.45
CA ALA A 204 10.43 27.97 2.76
C ALA A 204 9.71 27.96 4.13
N TRP A 205 9.11 26.86 4.50
CA TRP A 205 8.51 26.66 5.82
C TRP A 205 9.55 26.50 6.95
N GLY A 206 10.83 26.33 6.62
CA GLY A 206 11.92 26.12 7.59
C GLY A 206 12.24 24.64 7.87
N TYR A 207 11.77 23.74 7.00
CA TYR A 207 11.96 22.29 7.11
C TYR A 207 12.72 21.70 5.90
N PRO A 208 13.91 22.19 5.57
CA PRO A 208 14.69 21.67 4.44
C PRO A 208 15.07 20.21 4.68
N GLY A 209 14.82 19.34 3.69
CA GLY A 209 15.14 17.91 3.77
C GLY A 209 14.15 17.07 4.59
N ALA A 210 13.03 17.64 5.04
CA ALA A 210 11.99 16.88 5.75
C ALA A 210 11.17 15.96 4.84
N LEU A 211 11.18 16.17 3.51
CA LEU A 211 10.45 15.36 2.54
C LEU A 211 11.35 14.31 1.88
N GLU A 212 10.88 13.09 1.89
CA GLU A 212 11.34 11.98 1.07
C GLU A 212 10.21 11.56 0.13
N VAL A 213 10.48 11.45 -1.17
CA VAL A 213 9.49 10.97 -2.14
C VAL A 213 9.90 9.61 -2.66
N VAL A 214 9.04 8.62 -2.46
CA VAL A 214 9.20 7.28 -3.01
C VAL A 214 8.33 7.16 -4.26
N LEU A 215 8.97 6.92 -5.40
CA LEU A 215 8.28 6.76 -6.68
C LEU A 215 7.92 5.30 -6.93
N GLY A 216 6.63 5.05 -7.18
CA GLY A 216 6.12 3.75 -7.58
C GLY A 216 5.99 3.65 -9.10
N GLN A 217 6.56 2.59 -9.68
CA GLN A 217 6.39 2.26 -11.10
C GLN A 217 5.09 1.48 -11.35
N LEU A 218 4.73 1.38 -12.62
CA LEU A 218 3.53 0.65 -13.05
C LEU A 218 3.69 -0.86 -12.80
N VAL A 219 2.58 -1.49 -12.41
CA VAL A 219 2.42 -2.94 -12.39
C VAL A 219 1.71 -3.35 -13.67
N ASN A 220 2.36 -4.18 -14.48
CA ASN A 220 1.77 -4.78 -15.68
C ASN A 220 1.16 -6.12 -15.31
N LEU A 221 -0.10 -6.34 -15.61
CA LEU A 221 -0.75 -7.63 -15.41
C LEU A 221 -0.60 -8.51 -16.64
N PHE A 222 -0.23 -9.76 -16.40
CA PHE A 222 -0.14 -10.79 -17.43
C PHE A 222 -1.06 -11.98 -17.11
N ARG A 223 -1.67 -12.56 -18.13
CA ARG A 223 -2.46 -13.79 -18.05
C ARG A 223 -2.08 -14.67 -19.22
N ASP A 224 -1.69 -15.91 -18.98
CA ASP A 224 -1.25 -16.86 -20.00
C ASP A 224 -0.13 -16.31 -20.92
N GLY A 225 0.74 -15.47 -20.38
CA GLY A 225 1.85 -14.84 -21.10
C GLY A 225 1.46 -13.63 -21.95
N GLU A 226 0.19 -13.22 -21.95
CA GLU A 226 -0.28 -12.03 -22.64
C GLU A 226 -0.60 -10.91 -21.65
N ALA A 227 -0.28 -9.67 -22.05
CA ALA A 227 -0.61 -8.50 -21.22
C ALA A 227 -2.13 -8.31 -21.13
N VAL A 228 -2.65 -8.21 -19.91
CA VAL A 228 -4.05 -7.87 -19.67
C VAL A 228 -4.28 -6.41 -20.06
N ARG A 229 -5.14 -6.18 -21.03
CA ARG A 229 -5.46 -4.82 -21.50
C ARG A 229 -6.28 -4.10 -20.43
N MET A 230 -5.76 -2.98 -19.99
CA MET A 230 -6.43 -2.09 -19.04
C MET A 230 -6.89 -0.84 -19.77
N SER A 231 -8.18 -0.70 -20.03
CA SER A 231 -8.72 0.46 -20.73
C SER A 231 -9.90 1.08 -19.97
N LYS A 232 -9.67 2.28 -19.43
CA LYS A 232 -10.75 3.08 -18.80
C LYS A 232 -11.88 3.42 -19.77
N ARG A 233 -11.62 3.46 -21.10
CA ARG A 233 -12.61 3.80 -22.12
C ARG A 233 -13.52 2.64 -22.50
N THR A 234 -13.01 1.41 -22.52
CA THR A 234 -13.79 0.21 -22.93
C THR A 234 -14.45 -0.47 -21.74
N GLY A 235 -14.12 -0.09 -20.50
CA GLY A 235 -14.61 -0.75 -19.26
C GLY A 235 -13.95 -2.10 -18.99
N GLU A 236 -12.97 -2.52 -19.79
CA GLU A 236 -12.17 -3.72 -19.57
C GLU A 236 -11.02 -3.37 -18.60
N MET A 237 -11.29 -3.43 -17.32
CA MET A 237 -10.30 -3.22 -16.27
C MET A 237 -10.42 -4.37 -15.26
N VAL A 238 -9.29 -4.96 -14.90
CA VAL A 238 -9.22 -5.79 -13.70
C VAL A 238 -9.03 -4.84 -12.51
N THR A 239 -10.00 -4.80 -11.63
CA THR A 239 -9.92 -4.03 -10.40
C THR A 239 -8.95 -4.69 -9.42
N PHE A 240 -8.45 -3.90 -8.45
CA PHE A 240 -7.58 -4.44 -7.41
C PHE A 240 -8.32 -5.48 -6.54
N ALA A 241 -9.60 -5.25 -6.27
CA ALA A 241 -10.45 -6.19 -5.56
C ALA A 241 -10.58 -7.54 -6.29
N GLU A 242 -10.85 -7.52 -7.61
CA GLU A 242 -10.91 -8.74 -8.44
C GLU A 242 -9.57 -9.48 -8.48
N LEU A 243 -8.44 -8.76 -8.55
CA LEU A 243 -7.12 -9.37 -8.49
C LEU A 243 -6.89 -10.10 -7.15
N ILE A 244 -7.23 -9.45 -6.03
CA ILE A 244 -7.09 -10.04 -4.69
C ILE A 244 -8.00 -11.26 -4.54
N GLU A 245 -9.22 -11.20 -5.06
CA GLU A 245 -10.17 -12.32 -5.00
C GLU A 245 -9.67 -13.53 -5.81
N GLU A 246 -9.09 -13.29 -6.98
CA GLU A 246 -8.58 -14.35 -7.87
C GLU A 246 -7.28 -14.98 -7.37
N VAL A 247 -6.34 -14.15 -6.89
CA VAL A 247 -4.96 -14.56 -6.58
C VAL A 247 -4.76 -14.80 -5.09
N GLY A 248 -5.49 -14.10 -4.24
CA GLY A 248 -5.30 -14.06 -2.80
C GLY A 248 -4.36 -12.95 -2.34
N VAL A 249 -4.56 -12.51 -1.09
CA VAL A 249 -3.80 -11.42 -0.47
C VAL A 249 -2.30 -11.74 -0.38
N ASP A 250 -1.94 -12.91 0.12
CA ASP A 250 -0.54 -13.29 0.36
C ASP A 250 0.31 -13.26 -0.90
N ALA A 251 -0.18 -13.88 -1.98
CA ALA A 251 0.55 -13.93 -3.23
C ALA A 251 0.64 -12.53 -3.88
N THR A 252 -0.44 -11.75 -3.80
CA THR A 252 -0.45 -10.38 -4.33
C THR A 252 0.55 -9.51 -3.58
N ARG A 253 0.55 -9.51 -2.24
CA ARG A 253 1.52 -8.74 -1.42
C ARG A 253 2.96 -9.15 -1.71
N PHE A 254 3.23 -10.44 -1.66
CA PHE A 254 4.59 -10.96 -1.84
C PHE A 254 5.17 -10.59 -3.21
N LEU A 255 4.39 -10.77 -4.29
CA LEU A 255 4.83 -10.49 -5.64
C LEU A 255 4.97 -8.99 -5.91
N MET A 256 4.04 -8.15 -5.40
CA MET A 256 4.16 -6.70 -5.52
C MET A 256 5.36 -6.14 -4.74
N LEU A 257 5.78 -6.79 -3.67
CA LEU A 257 6.97 -6.43 -2.90
C LEU A 257 8.24 -7.14 -3.38
N SER A 258 8.21 -7.90 -4.47
CA SER A 258 9.38 -8.67 -4.93
C SER A 258 10.47 -7.84 -5.60
N ARG A 259 10.16 -6.58 -5.94
CA ARG A 259 11.09 -5.65 -6.59
C ARG A 259 11.10 -4.30 -5.90
N SER A 260 12.12 -3.50 -6.18
CA SER A 260 12.18 -2.10 -5.76
C SER A 260 11.04 -1.29 -6.38
N SER A 261 10.51 -0.30 -5.66
CA SER A 261 9.39 0.55 -6.11
C SER A 261 9.68 1.32 -7.40
N ASP A 262 10.95 1.58 -7.72
CA ASP A 262 11.41 2.26 -8.93
C ASP A 262 11.50 1.35 -10.16
N GLN A 263 11.23 0.05 -10.01
CA GLN A 263 11.22 -0.92 -11.09
C GLN A 263 9.80 -1.37 -11.43
N PRO A 264 9.44 -1.49 -12.73
CA PRO A 264 8.17 -2.04 -13.13
C PRO A 264 8.06 -3.52 -12.73
N ILE A 265 6.85 -3.93 -12.39
CA ILE A 265 6.54 -5.33 -12.05
C ILE A 265 5.67 -5.91 -13.16
N ASP A 266 6.12 -7.02 -13.72
CA ASP A 266 5.30 -7.88 -14.56
C ASP A 266 4.66 -8.94 -13.68
N PHE A 267 3.38 -8.73 -13.34
CA PHE A 267 2.62 -9.59 -12.44
C PHE A 267 1.89 -10.65 -13.24
N ASP A 268 2.36 -11.88 -13.18
CA ASP A 268 1.74 -13.03 -13.83
C ASP A 268 0.70 -13.68 -12.92
N ILE A 269 -0.58 -13.51 -13.25
CA ILE A 269 -1.72 -14.01 -12.49
C ILE A 269 -1.67 -15.54 -12.37
N GLU A 270 -1.32 -16.25 -13.45
CA GLU A 270 -1.30 -17.70 -13.44
C GLU A 270 -0.15 -18.27 -12.59
N VAL A 271 1.01 -17.60 -12.57
CA VAL A 271 2.11 -17.97 -11.66
C VAL A 271 1.71 -17.73 -10.22
N ALA A 272 1.05 -16.61 -9.95
CA ALA A 272 0.60 -16.23 -8.60
C ALA A 272 -0.41 -17.22 -7.99
N LYS A 273 -1.20 -17.91 -8.82
CA LYS A 273 -2.20 -18.91 -8.40
C LYS A 273 -1.63 -20.31 -8.17
N LYS A 274 -0.40 -20.58 -8.64
CA LYS A 274 0.18 -21.92 -8.54
C LYS A 274 0.49 -22.31 -7.12
N LYS A 275 0.23 -23.58 -6.80
CA LYS A 275 0.57 -24.23 -5.52
C LYS A 275 1.79 -25.12 -5.69
N ASP A 276 2.84 -24.59 -6.24
CA ASP A 276 4.12 -25.27 -6.45
C ASP A 276 5.31 -24.29 -6.31
N ASN A 277 6.53 -24.81 -6.46
CA ASN A 277 7.77 -24.05 -6.26
C ASN A 277 8.00 -22.92 -7.29
N SER A 278 7.20 -22.81 -8.35
CA SER A 278 7.26 -21.69 -9.29
C SER A 278 6.61 -20.43 -8.74
N ASN A 279 5.75 -20.56 -7.71
CA ASN A 279 5.18 -19.45 -6.97
C ASN A 279 6.07 -19.15 -5.74
N PRO A 280 6.76 -18.01 -5.69
CA PRO A 280 7.73 -17.74 -4.63
C PRO A 280 7.10 -17.62 -3.23
N VAL A 281 5.86 -17.14 -3.10
CA VAL A 281 5.19 -17.13 -1.79
C VAL A 281 4.86 -18.54 -1.32
N TYR A 282 4.35 -19.37 -2.22
CA TYR A 282 4.07 -20.77 -1.89
C TYR A 282 5.34 -21.49 -1.43
N TYR A 283 6.46 -21.27 -2.11
CA TYR A 283 7.75 -21.86 -1.77
C TYR A 283 8.19 -21.52 -0.33
N VAL A 284 8.04 -20.25 0.07
CA VAL A 284 8.39 -19.80 1.44
C VAL A 284 7.41 -20.33 2.47
N GLN A 285 6.12 -20.24 2.22
CA GLN A 285 5.07 -20.75 3.11
C GLN A 285 5.18 -22.27 3.30
N TYR A 286 5.51 -22.98 2.22
CA TYR A 286 5.75 -24.43 2.29
C TYR A 286 6.95 -24.80 3.17
N ALA A 287 8.03 -24.01 3.16
CA ALA A 287 9.14 -24.21 4.08
C ALA A 287 8.68 -24.09 5.54
N HIS A 288 7.92 -23.05 5.87
CA HIS A 288 7.34 -22.86 7.21
C HIS A 288 6.43 -24.02 7.62
N ALA A 289 5.45 -24.38 6.79
CA ALA A 289 4.52 -25.49 7.06
C ALA A 289 5.24 -26.85 7.19
N ARG A 290 6.32 -27.06 6.42
CA ARG A 290 7.15 -28.25 6.52
C ARG A 290 7.87 -28.35 7.87
N ILE A 291 8.40 -27.24 8.40
CA ILE A 291 8.99 -27.21 9.74
C ILE A 291 7.93 -27.56 10.78
N CYS A 292 6.75 -26.97 10.72
CA CYS A 292 5.63 -27.30 11.62
C CYS A 292 5.26 -28.79 11.55
N SER A 293 5.33 -29.40 10.37
CA SER A 293 5.10 -30.83 10.18
C SER A 293 6.20 -31.69 10.81
N VAL A 294 7.45 -31.24 10.77
CA VAL A 294 8.59 -31.93 11.44
C VAL A 294 8.41 -31.89 12.95
N LEU A 295 8.07 -30.72 13.52
CA LEU A 295 7.80 -30.59 14.96
C LEU A 295 6.63 -31.49 15.39
N ARG A 296 5.56 -31.54 14.60
CA ARG A 296 4.38 -32.37 14.85
C ARG A 296 4.74 -33.86 14.81
N LYS A 297 5.57 -34.27 13.87
CA LYS A 297 6.07 -35.63 13.79
C LYS A 297 6.96 -36.00 14.99
N ALA A 298 7.80 -35.07 15.45
CA ALA A 298 8.63 -35.30 16.67
C ALA A 298 7.77 -35.38 17.92
N ALA A 299 6.67 -34.68 18.02
CA ALA A 299 5.76 -34.68 19.16
C ALA A 299 4.92 -35.96 19.30
N GLY A 300 4.78 -36.74 18.20
CA GLY A 300 4.07 -38.02 18.19
C GLY A 300 2.55 -37.90 18.18
N GLU A 301 1.87 -38.99 18.54
CA GLU A 301 0.40 -39.06 18.56
C GLU A 301 -0.22 -38.05 19.51
N GLY A 302 -1.40 -37.50 19.11
CA GLY A 302 -2.14 -36.50 19.89
C GLY A 302 -1.62 -35.05 19.73
N ALA A 303 -0.70 -34.82 18.80
CA ALA A 303 -0.12 -33.50 18.54
C ALA A 303 -0.84 -32.69 17.43
N GLU A 304 -1.91 -33.25 16.86
CA GLU A 304 -2.59 -32.66 15.68
C GLU A 304 -3.24 -31.30 15.98
N SER A 305 -3.69 -31.06 17.21
CA SER A 305 -4.36 -29.82 17.63
C SER A 305 -3.41 -28.77 18.21
N LEU A 306 -2.13 -29.12 18.42
CA LEU A 306 -1.16 -28.19 18.98
C LEU A 306 -0.68 -27.18 17.93
N SER A 307 -0.49 -25.92 18.35
CA SER A 307 0.19 -24.88 17.59
C SER A 307 1.68 -25.20 17.44
N ALA A 308 2.35 -24.58 16.49
CA ALA A 308 3.79 -24.78 16.27
C ALA A 308 4.62 -24.43 17.52
N ASP A 309 4.23 -23.40 18.27
CA ASP A 309 4.92 -23.00 19.50
C ASP A 309 4.73 -24.03 20.62
N GLU A 310 3.53 -24.59 20.79
CA GLU A 310 3.27 -25.68 21.74
C GLU A 310 4.03 -26.95 21.37
N LEU A 311 4.12 -27.25 20.07
CA LEU A 311 4.91 -28.37 19.56
C LEU A 311 6.40 -28.17 19.86
N ALA A 312 6.96 -27.01 19.58
CA ALA A 312 8.36 -26.69 19.87
C ALA A 312 8.67 -26.82 21.36
N ALA A 313 7.83 -26.22 22.21
CA ALA A 313 7.97 -26.32 23.66
C ALA A 313 7.89 -27.78 24.19
N LYS A 314 7.15 -28.64 23.49
CA LYS A 314 7.02 -30.08 23.87
C LYS A 314 8.23 -30.90 23.47
N VAL A 315 8.88 -30.60 22.31
CA VAL A 315 9.87 -31.48 21.70
C VAL A 315 11.32 -31.00 21.84
N ILE A 316 11.51 -29.70 22.14
CA ILE A 316 12.83 -29.07 22.25
C ILE A 316 13.15 -28.88 23.74
N PRO A 317 14.19 -29.51 24.30
CA PRO A 317 14.62 -29.24 25.67
C PRO A 317 15.07 -27.80 25.87
N ALA A 318 14.81 -27.22 27.04
CA ALA A 318 15.22 -25.85 27.35
C ALA A 318 16.76 -25.66 27.41
N ASP A 319 17.51 -26.73 27.67
CA ASP A 319 18.97 -26.75 27.78
C ASP A 319 19.64 -27.42 26.58
N VAL A 320 19.04 -27.29 25.37
CA VAL A 320 19.56 -27.91 24.16
C VAL A 320 20.97 -27.43 23.85
N ASP A 321 21.89 -28.38 23.61
CA ASP A 321 23.26 -28.10 23.19
C ASP A 321 23.32 -27.89 21.67
N LEU A 322 23.56 -26.67 21.22
CA LEU A 322 23.69 -26.32 19.81
C LEU A 322 25.12 -26.54 19.26
N SER A 323 26.12 -26.84 20.13
CA SER A 323 27.49 -27.06 19.69
C SER A 323 27.67 -28.37 18.87
N VAL A 324 26.68 -29.23 18.90
CA VAL A 324 26.62 -30.46 18.10
C VAL A 324 26.33 -30.20 16.62
N LEU A 325 25.87 -29.01 16.26
CA LEU A 325 25.54 -28.61 14.90
C LEU A 325 26.82 -28.19 14.15
N ALA A 326 27.33 -29.07 13.30
CA ALA A 326 28.61 -28.87 12.62
C ALA A 326 28.54 -29.03 11.08
N HIS A 327 27.39 -29.53 10.55
CA HIS A 327 27.24 -29.71 9.11
C HIS A 327 27.14 -28.35 8.40
N GLU A 328 27.70 -28.24 7.20
CA GLU A 328 27.74 -27.00 6.44
C GLU A 328 26.36 -26.36 6.20
N SER A 329 25.33 -27.18 5.96
CA SER A 329 23.94 -26.69 5.80
C SER A 329 23.35 -26.14 7.11
N GLU A 330 23.76 -26.69 8.29
CA GLU A 330 23.35 -26.17 9.60
C GLU A 330 23.99 -24.81 9.86
N ILE A 331 25.29 -24.69 9.58
CA ILE A 331 26.05 -23.43 9.73
C ILE A 331 25.54 -22.36 8.78
N ALA A 332 25.25 -22.70 7.51
CA ALA A 332 24.71 -21.76 6.53
C ALA A 332 23.36 -21.20 6.97
N LEU A 333 22.49 -22.05 7.52
CA LEU A 333 21.18 -21.62 8.01
C LEU A 333 21.29 -20.70 9.23
N MET A 334 22.17 -21.02 10.19
CA MET A 334 22.44 -20.16 11.35
C MET A 334 22.98 -18.78 10.94
N ARG A 335 23.96 -18.73 10.03
CA ARG A 335 24.51 -17.47 9.52
C ARG A 335 23.45 -16.61 8.85
N LYS A 336 22.57 -17.22 8.05
CA LYS A 336 21.50 -16.48 7.38
C LYS A 336 20.52 -15.87 8.37
N MET A 337 20.21 -16.58 9.46
CA MET A 337 19.33 -16.04 10.51
C MET A 337 19.99 -14.91 11.31
N ASP A 338 21.31 -14.94 11.49
CA ASP A 338 22.08 -13.88 12.17
C ASP A 338 21.98 -12.53 11.44
N ASP A 339 21.90 -12.56 10.11
CA ASP A 339 21.75 -11.35 9.26
C ASP A 339 20.39 -10.65 9.43
N PHE A 340 19.37 -11.29 10.04
CA PHE A 340 17.98 -10.82 9.99
C PHE A 340 17.77 -9.43 10.61
N ALA A 341 18.34 -9.18 11.77
CA ALA A 341 18.14 -7.90 12.46
C ALA A 341 18.72 -6.71 11.67
N GLU A 342 19.92 -6.89 11.10
CA GLU A 342 20.53 -5.88 10.24
C GLU A 342 19.74 -5.68 8.95
N LEU A 343 19.23 -6.75 8.35
CA LEU A 343 18.39 -6.69 7.16
C LEU A 343 17.12 -5.87 7.39
N VAL A 344 16.43 -6.07 8.52
CA VAL A 344 15.22 -5.30 8.86
C VAL A 344 15.55 -3.81 9.01
N ALA A 345 16.65 -3.48 9.68
CA ALA A 345 17.10 -2.10 9.83
C ALA A 345 17.45 -1.45 8.47
N LEU A 346 18.13 -2.19 7.59
CA LEU A 346 18.46 -1.75 6.24
C LEU A 346 17.21 -1.56 5.37
N ALA A 347 16.27 -2.50 5.42
CA ALA A 347 15.02 -2.41 4.66
C ALA A 347 14.20 -1.19 5.07
N ALA A 348 14.14 -0.88 6.37
CA ALA A 348 13.48 0.30 6.89
C ALA A 348 14.18 1.60 6.49
N ARG A 349 15.51 1.67 6.67
CA ARG A 349 16.30 2.85 6.33
C ARG A 349 16.24 3.20 4.84
N ASP A 350 16.33 2.18 3.98
CA ASP A 350 16.41 2.35 2.54
C ASP A 350 15.03 2.32 1.85
N ARG A 351 13.91 2.21 2.60
CA ARG A 351 12.54 2.02 2.06
C ARG A 351 12.48 0.86 1.07
N ALA A 352 13.13 -0.25 1.40
CA ALA A 352 13.40 -1.38 0.51
C ALA A 352 12.77 -2.70 1.01
N PRO A 353 11.42 -2.80 1.12
CA PRO A 353 10.75 -4.01 1.63
C PRO A 353 11.00 -5.25 0.77
N PHE A 354 11.39 -5.10 -0.50
CA PHE A 354 11.75 -6.21 -1.37
C PHE A 354 12.93 -7.04 -0.83
N ARG A 355 13.78 -6.45 0.01
CA ARG A 355 14.86 -7.19 0.69
C ARG A 355 14.33 -8.32 1.56
N LEU A 356 13.15 -8.13 2.17
CA LEU A 356 12.50 -9.13 3.02
C LEU A 356 11.95 -10.30 2.19
N THR A 357 11.40 -10.05 1.00
CA THR A 357 10.93 -11.13 0.11
C THR A 357 12.08 -11.99 -0.39
N HIS A 358 13.21 -11.37 -0.77
CA HIS A 358 14.42 -12.09 -1.18
C HIS A 358 15.01 -12.90 -0.02
N TYR A 359 15.11 -12.29 1.16
CA TYR A 359 15.59 -12.98 2.35
C TYR A 359 14.74 -14.21 2.69
N ALA A 360 13.42 -14.08 2.65
CA ALA A 360 12.51 -15.19 2.92
C ALA A 360 12.73 -16.37 1.94
N GLN A 361 12.92 -16.07 0.65
CA GLN A 361 13.20 -17.09 -0.37
C GLN A 361 14.57 -17.78 -0.13
N GLU A 362 15.61 -16.98 0.16
CA GLU A 362 16.95 -17.53 0.45
C GLU A 362 16.94 -18.39 1.72
N LEU A 363 16.29 -17.92 2.80
CA LEU A 363 16.18 -18.66 4.05
C LEU A 363 15.40 -19.98 3.84
N ALA A 364 14.29 -19.95 3.10
CA ALA A 364 13.54 -21.13 2.73
C ALA A 364 14.39 -22.12 1.90
N GLY A 365 15.19 -21.63 0.96
CA GLY A 365 16.10 -22.43 0.16
C GLY A 365 17.16 -23.11 1.01
N LEU A 366 17.78 -22.40 1.95
CA LEU A 366 18.75 -22.95 2.88
C LEU A 366 18.11 -23.99 3.82
N PHE A 367 16.88 -23.74 4.26
CA PHE A 367 16.14 -24.74 5.04
C PHE A 367 15.88 -26.03 4.23
N HIS A 368 15.49 -25.93 2.97
CA HIS A 368 15.30 -27.11 2.13
C HIS A 368 16.59 -27.90 1.92
N GLN A 369 17.74 -27.22 1.79
CA GLN A 369 19.05 -27.88 1.73
C GLN A 369 19.39 -28.57 3.06
N PHE A 370 19.21 -27.89 4.18
CA PHE A 370 19.39 -28.46 5.51
C PHE A 370 18.50 -29.71 5.70
N TYR A 371 17.22 -29.60 5.37
CA TYR A 371 16.28 -30.73 5.52
C TYR A 371 16.62 -31.94 4.63
N THR A 372 17.23 -31.69 3.48
CA THR A 372 17.67 -32.77 2.56
C THR A 372 18.96 -33.43 3.04
N ASN A 373 19.89 -32.63 3.53
CA ASN A 373 21.23 -33.13 3.88
C ASN A 373 21.35 -33.63 5.31
N CYS A 374 20.45 -33.20 6.21
CA CYS A 374 20.51 -33.51 7.64
C CYS A 374 19.21 -34.18 8.09
N HIS A 375 19.29 -35.47 8.43
CA HIS A 375 18.15 -36.15 9.06
C HIS A 375 17.87 -35.51 10.41
N ILE A 376 16.60 -35.18 10.70
CA ILE A 376 16.22 -34.52 11.96
C ILE A 376 15.74 -35.59 12.96
N ILE A 377 14.82 -36.45 12.55
CA ILE A 377 14.15 -37.41 13.42
C ILE A 377 14.81 -38.76 13.26
N GLY A 378 15.13 -39.41 14.40
CA GLY A 378 15.74 -40.73 14.44
C GLY A 378 17.28 -40.74 14.52
N GLU A 379 17.86 -39.55 14.71
CA GLU A 379 19.29 -39.36 14.99
C GLU A 379 19.61 -39.52 16.49
N ASP A 380 20.89 -39.43 16.85
CA ASP A 380 21.29 -39.29 18.25
C ASP A 380 20.48 -38.17 18.93
N PRO A 381 19.98 -38.39 20.16
CA PRO A 381 19.11 -37.41 20.83
C PRO A 381 19.68 -36.02 20.92
N ALA A 382 20.99 -35.85 21.10
CA ALA A 382 21.61 -34.53 21.15
C ALA A 382 21.56 -33.83 19.77
N ILE A 383 21.85 -34.54 18.70
CA ILE A 383 21.79 -34.07 17.32
C ILE A 383 20.34 -33.76 16.93
N GLN A 384 19.42 -34.67 17.25
CA GLN A 384 17.99 -34.48 16.99
C GLN A 384 17.47 -33.21 17.65
N ASN A 385 17.76 -33.02 18.95
CA ASN A 385 17.31 -31.84 19.69
C ASN A 385 17.91 -30.55 19.13
N GLY A 386 19.20 -30.53 18.80
CA GLY A 386 19.85 -29.39 18.17
C GLY A 386 19.24 -29.04 16.82
N ARG A 387 18.95 -30.05 15.96
CA ARG A 387 18.33 -29.86 14.65
C ARG A 387 16.86 -29.43 14.75
N LEU A 388 16.11 -29.90 15.74
CA LEU A 388 14.76 -29.43 16.01
C LEU A 388 14.76 -27.95 16.45
N ALA A 389 15.70 -27.56 17.31
CA ALA A 389 15.86 -26.19 17.74
C ALA A 389 16.24 -25.25 16.57
N LEU A 390 17.17 -25.71 15.71
CA LEU A 390 17.54 -24.96 14.49
C LEU A 390 16.36 -24.80 13.51
N ALA A 391 15.58 -25.88 13.33
CA ALA A 391 14.38 -25.83 12.49
C ALA A 391 13.32 -24.86 13.05
N ASP A 392 13.08 -24.89 14.37
CA ASP A 392 12.11 -23.99 15.01
C ASP A 392 12.56 -22.53 14.98
N ALA A 393 13.84 -22.24 15.20
CA ALA A 393 14.39 -20.90 15.01
C ALA A 393 14.17 -20.40 13.57
N THR A 394 14.38 -21.29 12.57
CA THR A 394 14.13 -20.98 11.16
C THR A 394 12.63 -20.67 10.90
N ARG A 395 11.73 -21.47 11.47
CA ARG A 395 10.27 -21.25 11.41
C ARG A 395 9.92 -19.88 11.94
N THR A 396 10.45 -19.54 13.11
CA THR A 396 10.20 -18.25 13.76
C THR A 396 10.67 -17.07 12.89
N VAL A 397 11.88 -17.15 12.34
CA VAL A 397 12.42 -16.09 11.48
C VAL A 397 11.64 -15.98 10.16
N LEU A 398 11.24 -17.11 9.54
CA LEU A 398 10.36 -17.10 8.36
C LEU A 398 9.02 -16.44 8.67
N ALA A 399 8.37 -16.81 9.77
CA ALA A 399 7.09 -16.23 10.19
C ALA A 399 7.21 -14.71 10.45
N LEU A 400 8.26 -14.28 11.16
CA LEU A 400 8.54 -12.85 11.38
C LEU A 400 8.75 -12.11 10.06
N THR A 401 9.54 -12.69 9.14
CA THR A 401 9.81 -12.08 7.82
C THR A 401 8.52 -11.91 7.02
N LEU A 402 7.68 -12.95 6.96
CA LEU A 402 6.39 -12.90 6.28
C LEU A 402 5.44 -11.88 6.92
N ASN A 403 5.35 -11.85 8.25
CA ASN A 403 4.54 -10.86 8.97
C ASN A 403 4.96 -9.42 8.71
N LEU A 404 6.27 -9.13 8.60
CA LEU A 404 6.77 -7.79 8.29
C LEU A 404 6.27 -7.25 6.95
N ILE A 405 5.96 -8.13 6.00
CA ILE A 405 5.40 -7.77 4.69
C ILE A 405 3.89 -8.04 4.58
N GLY A 406 3.23 -8.37 5.69
CA GLY A 406 1.79 -8.63 5.75
C GLY A 406 1.34 -9.91 5.03
N VAL A 407 2.19 -10.94 5.01
CA VAL A 407 1.94 -12.26 4.42
C VAL A 407 1.79 -13.28 5.53
N SER A 408 0.86 -14.20 5.41
CA SER A 408 0.62 -15.23 6.41
C SER A 408 1.71 -16.30 6.42
N ALA A 409 1.92 -16.93 7.58
CA ALA A 409 2.82 -18.06 7.77
C ALA A 409 2.00 -19.31 8.19
N PRO A 410 1.38 -20.04 7.25
CA PRO A 410 0.51 -21.16 7.56
C PRO A 410 1.30 -22.32 8.18
N GLU A 411 0.75 -22.96 9.19
CA GLU A 411 1.33 -24.15 9.82
C GLU A 411 1.02 -25.44 9.05
N ARG A 412 0.11 -25.36 8.08
CA ARG A 412 -0.34 -26.48 7.24
C ARG A 412 -0.64 -26.02 5.83
N MET A 413 -0.21 -26.78 4.87
CA MET A 413 -0.48 -26.55 3.44
C MET A 413 -0.82 -27.87 2.75
#